data_9036efe0c52b05df9fad56dae9cad2b8
#
_entry.id   9036efe0c52b05df9fad56dae9cad2b8
#
_cell.length_a   1.000
_cell.length_b   1.000
_cell.length_c   1.000
_cell.angle_alpha   90.00
_cell.angle_beta   90.00
_cell.angle_gamma   90.00
#
_symmetry.space_group_name_H-M   'P 1'
#
loop_
_entity.id
_entity.type
_entity.pdbx_description
1 polymer ?
#
loop_
_entity_poly.entity_id
_entity_poly.type
_entity_poly.pdbx_seq_one_letter_code
_entity_poly.pdbx_strand_id
1 'polypeptide(L)'
;MLGSEVIPFEIAGVRTGNLTRGHRILGAGPFPVTTVNYVPELRRHGVILSSDERRQKIRTEASALGAKIDRELLETLTFLTEYPTAIRGDFDPAYLELPREVLTEVMRRHQKYFAVETPSGQLAPHFVAVLNTSGDPEGLVKRGNERVLRARFNDARFFWNVDQQRTLAERVEDLAKVTF
;
A
#
# COMPACT_ATOMS: atom_id res chain seq x y z
N MET A 1 -22.21 22.32 4.88
CA MET A 1 -22.51 23.59 4.21
C MET A 1 -23.84 23.45 3.50
N LEU A 2 -24.60 24.48 3.46
CA LEU A 2 -25.83 24.57 2.67
C LEU A 2 -25.63 25.72 1.65
N GLY A 3 -25.41 25.37 0.38
CA GLY A 3 -24.95 26.33 -0.62
C GLY A 3 -23.60 26.95 -0.23
N SER A 4 -23.55 28.27 -0.08
CA SER A 4 -22.36 29.02 0.37
C SER A 4 -22.26 29.18 1.89
N GLU A 5 -23.30 28.83 2.64
CA GLU A 5 -23.34 29.04 4.09
C GLU A 5 -22.74 27.84 4.84
N VAL A 6 -21.92 28.16 5.85
CA VAL A 6 -21.41 27.15 6.80
C VAL A 6 -22.50 26.93 7.88
N ILE A 7 -22.96 25.68 8.01
CA ILE A 7 -23.87 25.29 9.10
C ILE A 7 -23.04 25.27 10.39
N PRO A 8 -23.32 26.13 11.38
CA PRO A 8 -22.51 26.22 12.59
C PRO A 8 -22.78 25.01 13.50
N PHE A 9 -21.79 24.21 13.76
CA PHE A 9 -21.80 23.19 14.83
C PHE A 9 -20.34 22.83 15.25
N GLU A 10 -20.24 22.13 16.35
CA GLU A 10 -18.96 21.71 16.91
C GLU A 10 -18.98 20.20 17.20
N ILE A 11 -17.93 19.48 16.83
CA ILE A 11 -17.75 18.07 17.16
C ILE A 11 -16.33 17.89 17.72
N ALA A 12 -16.23 17.30 18.91
CA ALA A 12 -14.97 17.02 19.58
C ALA A 12 -14.02 18.25 19.69
N GLY A 13 -14.58 19.42 19.96
CA GLY A 13 -13.81 20.66 20.08
C GLY A 13 -13.45 21.33 18.75
N VAL A 14 -13.84 20.73 17.61
CA VAL A 14 -13.61 21.29 16.26
C VAL A 14 -14.88 21.97 15.76
N ARG A 15 -14.79 23.28 15.52
CA ARG A 15 -15.87 24.07 14.91
C ARG A 15 -15.88 23.91 13.40
N THR A 16 -17.09 23.86 12.84
CA THR A 16 -17.28 23.86 11.38
C THR A 16 -16.81 25.16 10.76
N GLY A 17 -16.25 25.03 9.54
CA GLY A 17 -15.78 26.14 8.74
C GLY A 17 -15.84 25.82 7.25
N ASN A 18 -15.35 26.72 6.43
CA ASN A 18 -15.21 26.53 5.00
C ASN A 18 -13.74 26.34 4.56
N LEU A 19 -12.81 26.18 5.51
CA LEU A 19 -11.41 25.92 5.21
C LEU A 19 -11.14 24.41 5.29
N THR A 20 -10.45 23.87 4.28
CA THR A 20 -9.96 22.51 4.26
C THR A 20 -8.47 22.47 3.89
N ARG A 21 -7.87 21.30 3.95
CA ARG A 21 -6.49 21.07 3.54
C ARG A 21 -6.45 20.01 2.44
N GLY A 22 -5.48 20.13 1.56
CA GLY A 22 -5.18 19.10 0.55
C GLY A 22 -4.28 18.00 1.09
N HIS A 23 -3.70 17.26 0.17
CA HIS A 23 -2.74 16.22 0.45
C HIS A 23 -1.52 16.79 1.21
N ARG A 24 -1.06 16.05 2.21
CA ARG A 24 -0.01 16.51 3.12
C ARG A 24 1.29 16.96 2.43
N ILE A 25 1.64 16.29 1.33
CA ILE A 25 2.89 16.56 0.58
C ILE A 25 2.61 17.37 -0.69
N LEU A 26 1.54 17.03 -1.42
CA LEU A 26 1.24 17.62 -2.74
C LEU A 26 0.38 18.88 -2.64
N GLY A 27 -0.33 19.05 -1.53
CA GLY A 27 -1.23 20.17 -1.32
C GLY A 27 -0.55 21.38 -0.66
N ALA A 28 -1.10 22.56 -0.93
CA ALA A 28 -0.76 23.78 -0.18
C ALA A 28 -1.50 23.83 1.17
N GLY A 29 -1.26 24.89 1.96
CA GLY A 29 -1.95 25.16 3.24
C GLY A 29 -3.48 25.25 3.12
N PRO A 30 -4.17 25.68 4.18
CA PRO A 30 -5.63 25.73 4.16
C PRO A 30 -6.17 26.60 3.04
N PHE A 31 -7.23 26.13 2.36
CA PHE A 31 -7.90 26.85 1.29
C PHE A 31 -9.43 26.81 1.49
N PRO A 32 -10.16 27.84 1.01
CA PRO A 32 -11.60 27.90 1.17
C PRO A 32 -12.31 26.98 0.17
N VAL A 33 -13.37 26.34 0.64
CA VAL A 33 -14.23 25.48 -0.17
C VAL A 33 -15.69 25.88 -0.04
N THR A 34 -16.46 25.52 -1.06
CA THR A 34 -17.92 25.60 -1.12
C THR A 34 -18.46 24.25 -1.55
N THR A 35 -19.77 24.06 -1.51
CA THR A 35 -20.40 22.84 -2.03
C THR A 35 -20.14 22.62 -3.52
N VAL A 36 -19.87 23.65 -4.27
CA VAL A 36 -19.66 23.59 -5.74
C VAL A 36 -18.20 23.28 -6.07
N ASN A 37 -17.24 23.90 -5.36
CA ASN A 37 -15.82 23.78 -5.70
C ASN A 37 -15.07 22.71 -4.87
N TYR A 38 -15.72 22.03 -3.93
CA TYR A 38 -15.08 21.11 -3.00
C TYR A 38 -14.23 20.02 -3.70
N VAL A 39 -14.83 19.30 -4.64
CA VAL A 39 -14.15 18.23 -5.36
C VAL A 39 -13.00 18.75 -6.26
N PRO A 40 -13.23 19.77 -7.12
CA PRO A 40 -12.13 20.30 -7.95
C PRO A 40 -11.00 20.96 -7.12
N GLU A 41 -11.30 21.62 -6.00
CA GLU A 41 -10.25 22.19 -5.14
C GLU A 41 -9.42 21.09 -4.46
N LEU A 42 -10.05 20.06 -3.92
CA LEU A 42 -9.30 18.92 -3.36
C LEU A 42 -8.39 18.29 -4.41
N ARG A 43 -8.87 18.13 -5.65
CA ARG A 43 -8.05 17.58 -6.74
C ARG A 43 -6.85 18.47 -7.08
N ARG A 44 -7.01 19.79 -7.14
CA ARG A 44 -5.90 20.74 -7.33
C ARG A 44 -4.84 20.61 -6.23
N HIS A 45 -5.29 20.28 -5.03
CA HIS A 45 -4.44 20.14 -3.85
C HIS A 45 -4.06 18.68 -3.57
N GLY A 46 -4.01 17.83 -4.63
CA GLY A 46 -3.45 16.49 -4.58
C GLY A 46 -4.32 15.45 -3.86
N VAL A 47 -5.64 15.63 -3.82
CA VAL A 47 -6.58 14.64 -3.25
C VAL A 47 -7.57 14.18 -4.30
N ILE A 48 -7.60 12.90 -4.59
CA ILE A 48 -8.63 12.24 -5.39
C ILE A 48 -9.72 11.76 -4.43
N LEU A 49 -10.83 12.50 -4.32
CA LEU A 49 -11.88 12.24 -3.34
C LEU A 49 -12.61 10.92 -3.61
N SER A 50 -12.92 10.61 -4.86
CA SER A 50 -13.64 9.39 -5.25
C SER A 50 -12.79 8.14 -5.00
N SER A 51 -13.27 7.24 -4.14
CA SER A 51 -12.65 5.93 -3.92
C SER A 51 -12.65 5.06 -5.19
N ASP A 52 -13.70 5.16 -6.01
CA ASP A 52 -13.78 4.41 -7.27
C ASP A 52 -12.72 4.87 -8.26
N GLU A 53 -12.45 6.17 -8.32
CA GLU A 53 -11.39 6.72 -9.17
C GLU A 53 -10.01 6.28 -8.67
N ARG A 54 -9.75 6.34 -7.36
CA ARG A 54 -8.48 5.85 -6.79
C ARG A 54 -8.29 4.36 -7.06
N ARG A 55 -9.34 3.55 -6.86
CA ARG A 55 -9.33 2.11 -7.15
C ARG A 55 -8.99 1.82 -8.60
N GLN A 56 -9.63 2.53 -9.52
CA GLN A 56 -9.40 2.36 -10.95
C GLN A 56 -7.98 2.80 -11.34
N LYS A 57 -7.50 3.91 -10.79
CA LYS A 57 -6.13 4.39 -11.01
C LYS A 57 -5.09 3.36 -10.54
N ILE A 58 -5.22 2.85 -9.31
CA ILE A 58 -4.33 1.81 -8.77
C ILE A 58 -4.36 0.58 -9.67
N ARG A 59 -5.55 0.08 -10.01
CA ARG A 59 -5.70 -1.11 -10.87
C ARG A 59 -5.01 -0.91 -12.20
N THR A 60 -5.27 0.21 -12.87
CA THR A 60 -4.72 0.49 -14.21
C THR A 60 -3.20 0.60 -14.17
N GLU A 61 -2.65 1.39 -13.25
CA GLU A 61 -1.21 1.60 -13.15
C GLU A 61 -0.46 0.33 -12.70
N ALA A 62 -0.96 -0.36 -11.69
CA ALA A 62 -0.34 -1.59 -11.20
C ALA A 62 -0.38 -2.70 -12.26
N SER A 63 -1.50 -2.86 -12.98
CA SER A 63 -1.59 -3.83 -14.09
C SER A 63 -0.63 -3.50 -15.22
N ALA A 64 -0.44 -2.23 -15.57
CA ALA A 64 0.53 -1.80 -16.59
C ALA A 64 1.99 -2.12 -16.18
N LEU A 65 2.27 -2.23 -14.89
CA LEU A 65 3.57 -2.64 -14.34
C LEU A 65 3.70 -4.17 -14.14
N GLY A 66 2.69 -4.94 -14.59
CA GLY A 66 2.69 -6.41 -14.51
C GLY A 66 2.20 -6.98 -13.19
N ALA A 67 1.57 -6.18 -12.34
CA ALA A 67 1.06 -6.66 -11.06
C ALA A 67 -0.10 -7.65 -11.23
N LYS A 68 -0.08 -8.74 -10.46
CA LYS A 68 -1.26 -9.56 -10.22
C LYS A 68 -2.14 -8.87 -9.18
N ILE A 69 -3.30 -8.41 -9.62
CA ILE A 69 -4.20 -7.65 -8.75
C ILE A 69 -4.88 -8.56 -7.74
N ASP A 70 -4.53 -8.41 -6.46
CA ASP A 70 -5.26 -8.95 -5.34
C ASP A 70 -6.37 -7.97 -4.94
N ARG A 71 -7.62 -8.48 -4.87
CA ARG A 71 -8.81 -7.65 -4.65
C ARG A 71 -8.81 -7.00 -3.25
N GLU A 72 -8.45 -7.76 -2.23
CA GLU A 72 -8.46 -7.27 -0.85
C GLU A 72 -7.35 -6.23 -0.62
N LEU A 73 -6.17 -6.47 -1.21
CA LEU A 73 -5.08 -5.51 -1.18
C LEU A 73 -5.43 -4.23 -1.94
N LEU A 74 -6.07 -4.35 -3.11
CA LEU A 74 -6.55 -3.20 -3.88
C LEU A 74 -7.51 -2.33 -3.05
N GLU A 75 -8.49 -2.96 -2.36
CA GLU A 75 -9.40 -2.22 -1.47
C GLU A 75 -8.63 -1.54 -0.33
N THR A 76 -7.72 -2.25 0.30
CA THR A 76 -6.88 -1.68 1.36
C THR A 76 -6.14 -0.44 0.88
N LEU A 77 -5.45 -0.53 -0.25
CA LEU A 77 -4.66 0.56 -0.83
C LEU A 77 -5.54 1.74 -1.29
N THR A 78 -6.75 1.46 -1.77
CA THR A 78 -7.74 2.48 -2.15
C THR A 78 -8.07 3.41 -0.99
N PHE A 79 -8.15 2.87 0.23
CA PHE A 79 -8.47 3.67 1.42
C PHE A 79 -7.24 4.17 2.20
N LEU A 80 -6.05 3.61 1.93
CA LEU A 80 -4.80 4.09 2.50
C LEU A 80 -4.20 5.30 1.77
N THR A 81 -4.66 5.58 0.55
CA THR A 81 -4.08 6.63 -0.29
C THR A 81 -5.11 7.68 -0.69
N GLU A 82 -4.66 8.93 -0.78
CA GLU A 82 -5.43 10.07 -1.28
C GLU A 82 -5.06 10.40 -2.73
N TYR A 83 -3.80 10.15 -3.09
CA TYR A 83 -3.24 10.31 -4.44
C TYR A 83 -2.35 9.12 -4.80
N PRO A 84 -2.93 7.99 -5.16
CA PRO A 84 -2.18 6.77 -5.44
C PRO A 84 -1.34 6.89 -6.71
N THR A 85 -0.11 6.38 -6.67
CA THR A 85 0.76 6.20 -7.84
C THR A 85 1.50 4.88 -7.70
N ALA A 86 1.41 4.02 -8.71
CA ALA A 86 2.09 2.73 -8.69
C ALA A 86 3.53 2.85 -9.16
N ILE A 87 4.45 2.17 -8.46
CA ILE A 87 5.84 2.01 -8.87
C ILE A 87 6.24 0.54 -8.83
N ARG A 88 7.15 0.14 -9.72
CA ARG A 88 7.74 -1.20 -9.73
C ARG A 88 9.10 -1.17 -9.06
N GLY A 89 9.32 -2.11 -8.14
CA GLY A 89 10.61 -2.41 -7.55
C GLY A 89 11.05 -3.83 -7.86
N ASP A 90 12.29 -4.12 -7.54
CA ASP A 90 12.96 -5.37 -7.85
C ASP A 90 13.51 -6.00 -6.58
N PHE A 91 13.67 -7.33 -6.58
CA PHE A 91 14.37 -8.06 -5.54
C PHE A 91 15.28 -9.13 -6.14
N ASP A 92 16.24 -9.62 -5.35
CA ASP A 92 17.20 -10.62 -5.80
C ASP A 92 16.48 -11.91 -6.22
N PRO A 93 16.66 -12.40 -7.47
CA PRO A 93 16.07 -13.65 -7.94
C PRO A 93 16.38 -14.87 -7.07
N ALA A 94 17.48 -14.85 -6.30
CA ALA A 94 17.81 -15.92 -5.37
C ALA A 94 16.74 -16.18 -4.30
N TYR A 95 15.86 -15.21 -4.03
CA TYR A 95 14.71 -15.45 -3.12
C TYR A 95 13.62 -16.32 -3.75
N LEU A 96 13.58 -16.47 -5.07
CA LEU A 96 12.62 -17.35 -5.76
C LEU A 96 12.81 -18.84 -5.44
N GLU A 97 13.91 -19.21 -4.77
CA GLU A 97 14.10 -20.54 -4.18
C GLU A 97 13.14 -20.83 -3.01
N LEU A 98 12.63 -19.77 -2.36
CA LEU A 98 11.61 -19.89 -1.31
C LEU A 98 10.24 -20.20 -1.93
N PRO A 99 9.36 -20.89 -1.18
CA PRO A 99 8.00 -21.10 -1.64
C PRO A 99 7.32 -19.78 -2.02
N ARG A 100 6.61 -19.79 -3.14
CA ARG A 100 5.88 -18.65 -3.65
C ARG A 100 4.95 -18.05 -2.59
N GLU A 101 4.28 -18.91 -1.83
CA GLU A 101 3.33 -18.53 -0.79
C GLU A 101 4.01 -17.68 0.29
N VAL A 102 5.23 -18.04 0.69
CA VAL A 102 6.02 -17.28 1.67
C VAL A 102 6.32 -15.88 1.14
N LEU A 103 6.81 -15.78 -0.10
CA LEU A 103 7.17 -14.50 -0.70
C LEU A 103 5.94 -13.61 -0.92
N THR A 104 4.85 -14.17 -1.43
CA THR A 104 3.61 -13.42 -1.69
C THR A 104 2.96 -12.95 -0.41
N GLU A 105 3.00 -13.75 0.66
CA GLU A 105 2.48 -13.36 1.97
C GLU A 105 3.27 -12.19 2.57
N VAL A 106 4.60 -12.24 2.51
CA VAL A 106 5.46 -11.13 2.96
C VAL A 106 5.16 -9.85 2.18
N MET A 107 5.07 -9.92 0.85
CA MET A 107 4.75 -8.77 0.02
C MET A 107 3.36 -8.20 0.35
N ARG A 108 2.36 -9.06 0.40
CA ARG A 108 0.96 -8.67 0.58
C ARG A 108 0.67 -8.15 1.98
N ARG A 109 0.98 -8.92 3.02
CA ARG A 109 0.59 -8.59 4.39
C ARG A 109 1.50 -7.59 5.07
N HIS A 110 2.82 -7.78 4.91
CA HIS A 110 3.76 -6.94 5.64
C HIS A 110 4.05 -5.62 4.92
N GLN A 111 4.13 -5.62 3.58
CA GLN A 111 4.56 -4.46 2.81
C GLN A 111 3.44 -3.81 1.98
N LYS A 112 2.29 -4.46 1.83
CA LYS A 112 1.19 -3.98 0.98
C LYS A 112 1.59 -3.83 -0.49
N TYR A 113 2.41 -4.77 -0.99
CA TYR A 113 2.84 -4.82 -2.39
C TYR A 113 2.08 -5.89 -3.16
N PHE A 114 1.81 -5.61 -4.42
CA PHE A 114 1.35 -6.61 -5.38
C PHE A 114 2.54 -7.42 -5.89
N ALA A 115 2.37 -8.72 -6.02
CA ALA A 115 3.30 -9.58 -6.72
C ALA A 115 3.22 -9.35 -8.23
N VAL A 116 4.34 -9.55 -8.93
CA VAL A 116 4.41 -9.55 -10.38
C VAL A 116 4.56 -10.99 -10.86
N GLU A 117 3.78 -11.39 -11.87
CA GLU A 117 3.86 -12.72 -12.46
C GLU A 117 4.39 -12.64 -13.90
N THR A 118 5.13 -13.68 -14.29
CA THR A 118 5.49 -13.91 -15.68
C THR A 118 4.26 -14.30 -16.50
N PRO A 119 4.31 -14.25 -17.85
CA PRO A 119 3.23 -14.76 -18.71
C PRO A 119 2.88 -16.24 -18.46
N SER A 120 3.85 -17.04 -17.96
CA SER A 120 3.62 -18.43 -17.57
C SER A 120 2.98 -18.60 -16.18
N GLY A 121 2.67 -17.50 -15.47
CA GLY A 121 2.05 -17.52 -14.14
C GLY A 121 3.01 -17.76 -12.98
N GLN A 122 4.31 -17.79 -13.24
CA GLN A 122 5.33 -17.91 -12.19
C GLN A 122 5.59 -16.54 -11.54
N LEU A 123 6.03 -16.54 -10.28
CA LEU A 123 6.42 -15.31 -9.59
C LEU A 123 7.69 -14.75 -10.26
N ALA A 124 7.63 -13.48 -10.63
CA ALA A 124 8.78 -12.74 -11.13
C ALA A 124 9.51 -12.03 -9.98
N PRO A 125 10.83 -11.74 -10.10
CA PRO A 125 11.60 -11.06 -9.06
C PRO A 125 11.29 -9.56 -8.98
N HIS A 126 10.02 -9.22 -8.99
CA HIS A 126 9.50 -7.86 -9.00
C HIS A 126 8.29 -7.72 -8.08
N PHE A 127 8.06 -6.51 -7.64
CA PHE A 127 6.84 -6.13 -6.92
C PHE A 127 6.31 -4.79 -7.39
N VAL A 128 5.04 -4.51 -7.12
CA VAL A 128 4.45 -3.20 -7.36
C VAL A 128 3.96 -2.64 -6.04
N ALA A 129 4.49 -1.47 -5.68
CA ALA A 129 4.05 -0.68 -4.53
C ALA A 129 3.18 0.49 -4.99
N VAL A 130 2.23 0.89 -4.15
CA VAL A 130 1.40 2.07 -4.38
C VAL A 130 1.79 3.15 -3.39
N LEU A 131 2.27 4.26 -3.91
CA LEU A 131 2.66 5.43 -3.16
C LEU A 131 1.45 6.34 -2.93
N ASN A 132 1.49 7.12 -1.86
CA ASN A 132 0.57 8.24 -1.66
C ASN A 132 1.27 9.55 -2.03
N THR A 133 1.64 9.71 -3.30
CA THR A 133 2.33 10.91 -3.86
C THR A 133 2.31 10.84 -5.38
N SER A 134 2.73 11.91 -6.07
CA SER A 134 2.72 12.02 -7.54
C SER A 134 3.77 11.17 -8.26
N GLY A 135 4.65 10.47 -7.55
CA GLY A 135 5.67 9.61 -8.14
C GLY A 135 6.97 9.56 -7.32
N ASP A 136 7.99 8.96 -7.92
CA ASP A 136 9.33 8.78 -7.34
C ASP A 136 10.42 9.08 -8.39
N PRO A 137 10.57 10.36 -8.81
CA PRO A 137 11.45 10.72 -9.92
C PRO A 137 12.93 10.41 -9.65
N GLU A 138 13.36 10.44 -8.39
CA GLU A 138 14.73 10.12 -7.99
C GLU A 138 14.93 8.65 -7.63
N GLY A 139 13.88 7.84 -7.61
CA GLY A 139 13.92 6.43 -7.22
C GLY A 139 14.27 6.20 -5.75
N LEU A 140 14.12 7.20 -4.88
CA LEU A 140 14.45 7.09 -3.46
C LEU A 140 13.48 6.16 -2.74
N VAL A 141 12.19 6.28 -3.03
CA VAL A 141 11.15 5.45 -2.44
C VAL A 141 11.27 4.02 -2.94
N LYS A 142 11.53 3.83 -4.25
CA LYS A 142 11.82 2.52 -4.84
C LYS A 142 12.95 1.82 -4.09
N ARG A 143 14.11 2.46 -3.98
CA ARG A 143 15.29 1.89 -3.28
C ARG A 143 15.02 1.61 -1.80
N GLY A 144 14.24 2.47 -1.15
CA GLY A 144 13.81 2.27 0.25
C GLY A 144 12.97 1.00 0.38
N ASN A 145 11.97 0.83 -0.48
CA ASN A 145 11.08 -0.33 -0.49
C ASN A 145 11.84 -1.63 -0.82
N GLU A 146 12.75 -1.62 -1.78
CA GLU A 146 13.61 -2.76 -2.11
C GLU A 146 14.49 -3.19 -0.93
N ARG A 147 15.05 -2.22 -0.19
CA ARG A 147 15.85 -2.50 1.00
C ARG A 147 15.02 -3.13 2.12
N VAL A 148 13.83 -2.62 2.38
CA VAL A 148 12.92 -3.16 3.38
C VAL A 148 12.47 -4.56 3.00
N LEU A 149 12.08 -4.78 1.74
CA LEU A 149 11.65 -6.10 1.26
C LEU A 149 12.77 -7.12 1.36
N ARG A 150 14.02 -6.74 1.04
CA ARG A 150 15.22 -7.61 1.22
C ARG A 150 15.36 -8.06 2.68
N ALA A 151 15.23 -7.16 3.64
CA ALA A 151 15.28 -7.49 5.06
C ALA A 151 14.18 -8.51 5.43
N ARG A 152 12.95 -8.28 4.98
CA ARG A 152 11.83 -9.18 5.23
C ARG A 152 11.99 -10.56 4.58
N PHE A 153 12.56 -10.61 3.38
CA PHE A 153 12.84 -11.89 2.72
C PHE A 153 14.00 -12.65 3.38
N ASN A 154 14.99 -11.95 3.93
CA ASN A 154 16.02 -12.59 4.75
C ASN A 154 15.44 -13.21 6.01
N ASP A 155 14.55 -12.50 6.72
CA ASP A 155 13.84 -13.02 7.88
C ASP A 155 13.01 -14.27 7.48
N ALA A 156 12.25 -14.17 6.39
CA ALA A 156 11.43 -15.28 5.90
C ALA A 156 12.28 -16.51 5.54
N ARG A 157 13.43 -16.31 4.89
CA ARG A 157 14.38 -17.39 4.55
C ARG A 157 14.97 -18.03 5.79
N PHE A 158 15.32 -17.23 6.79
CA PHE A 158 15.81 -17.73 8.07
C PHE A 158 14.76 -18.64 8.74
N PHE A 159 13.53 -18.16 8.89
CA PHE A 159 12.46 -18.95 9.51
C PHE A 159 12.09 -20.19 8.69
N TRP A 160 12.04 -20.07 7.36
CA TRP A 160 11.82 -21.23 6.49
C TRP A 160 12.86 -22.32 6.72
N ASN A 161 14.14 -21.95 6.77
CA ASN A 161 15.23 -22.92 7.00
C ASN A 161 15.15 -23.55 8.40
N VAL A 162 14.83 -22.77 9.43
CA VAL A 162 14.65 -23.27 10.81
C VAL A 162 13.45 -24.22 10.90
N ASP A 163 12.36 -23.91 10.22
CA ASP A 163 11.15 -24.73 10.23
C ASP A 163 11.35 -26.09 9.56
N GLN A 164 12.26 -26.18 8.58
CA GLN A 164 12.58 -27.47 7.95
C GLN A 164 13.49 -28.38 8.78
N GLN A 165 14.16 -27.86 9.83
CA GLN A 165 15.07 -28.64 10.66
C GLN A 165 14.35 -29.63 11.59
N ARG A 166 13.05 -29.40 11.89
CA ARG A 166 12.24 -30.20 12.80
C ARG A 166 10.84 -30.38 12.25
N THR A 167 10.32 -31.57 12.36
CA THR A 167 8.94 -31.90 11.99
C THR A 167 7.94 -31.26 12.98
N LEU A 168 6.67 -31.12 12.56
CA LEU A 168 5.61 -30.67 13.46
C LEU A 168 5.42 -31.62 14.64
N ALA A 169 5.57 -32.94 14.44
CA ALA A 169 5.46 -33.93 15.50
C ALA A 169 6.51 -33.73 16.60
N GLU A 170 7.75 -33.43 16.22
CA GLU A 170 8.83 -33.13 17.17
C GLU A 170 8.63 -31.83 17.95
N ARG A 171 7.77 -30.93 17.48
CA ARG A 171 7.43 -29.66 18.15
C ARG A 171 6.27 -29.76 19.13
N VAL A 172 5.52 -30.87 19.13
CA VAL A 172 4.36 -31.06 20.03
C VAL A 172 4.78 -31.00 21.50
N GLU A 173 5.93 -31.56 21.85
CA GLU A 173 6.45 -31.51 23.23
C GLU A 173 6.76 -30.08 23.69
N ASP A 174 7.15 -29.19 22.77
CA ASP A 174 7.43 -27.79 23.09
C ASP A 174 6.13 -27.01 23.35
N LEU A 175 5.03 -27.37 22.67
CA LEU A 175 3.70 -26.78 22.91
C LEU A 175 3.18 -27.04 24.33
N ALA A 176 3.51 -28.20 24.91
CA ALA A 176 3.13 -28.53 26.30
C ALA A 176 3.77 -27.59 27.35
N LYS A 177 4.82 -26.87 26.97
CA LYS A 177 5.53 -25.91 27.84
C LYS A 177 5.00 -24.47 27.72
N VAL A 178 4.08 -24.22 26.76
CA VAL A 178 3.49 -22.88 26.57
C VAL A 178 2.35 -22.70 27.55
N THR A 179 2.46 -21.68 28.41
CA THR A 179 1.41 -21.26 29.34
C THR A 179 0.58 -20.16 28.67
N PHE A 180 -0.73 -20.29 28.64
CA PHE A 180 -1.69 -19.29 28.14
C PHE A 180 -2.23 -18.44 29.28
#